data_fa45a754a1c0a2aeba09ff55b317be49
#
_entry.id   fa45a754a1c0a2aeba09ff55b317be49
#
_cell.length_a   1.000
_cell.length_b   1.000
_cell.length_c   1.000
_cell.angle_alpha   90.00
_cell.angle_beta   90.00
_cell.angle_gamma   90.00
#
_symmetry.space_group_name_H-M   'P 1'
#
loop_
_entity.id
_entity.type
_entity.pdbx_description
1 polymer ?
#
loop_
_entity_poly.entity_id
_entity_poly.type
_entity_poly.pdbx_seq_one_letter_code
_entity_poly.pdbx_strand_id
1 'polypeptide(L)'
;MSYVNVKGKIYRLSDTTEGKSIVTHCIEKTDVEFKRHYSCYYRRIDVIDINEWYDLKFVVEYNDLFLPEQQLWEACFDNPRKEPLETNEIVLSAFGAVRNAGWYTNGRDVSLKIITVNECLRVYLRYTYYKKNGKELECPVCETREVSHDEFIDAIKLHREDYL
;
A
#
# COMPACT_ATOMS: atom_id res chain seq x y z
N MET A 1 -1.33 0.50 -5.13
CA MET A 1 -0.04 1.20 -5.38
C MET A 1 0.90 0.26 -6.08
N SER A 2 1.60 0.76 -7.10
CA SER A 2 2.46 -0.05 -7.97
C SER A 2 3.88 -0.12 -7.46
N TYR A 3 4.42 -1.33 -7.43
CA TYR A 3 5.79 -1.65 -7.06
C TYR A 3 6.48 -2.43 -8.15
N VAL A 4 7.78 -2.32 -8.18
CA VAL A 4 8.64 -3.10 -9.08
C VAL A 4 9.83 -3.66 -8.32
N ASN A 5 10.20 -4.88 -8.67
CA ASN A 5 11.45 -5.50 -8.25
C ASN A 5 12.48 -5.34 -9.37
N VAL A 6 13.57 -4.65 -9.05
CA VAL A 6 14.71 -4.41 -9.95
C VAL A 6 15.98 -4.90 -9.29
N LYS A 7 16.58 -5.95 -9.82
CA LYS A 7 17.81 -6.56 -9.28
C LYS A 7 17.70 -6.90 -7.78
N GLY A 8 16.54 -7.43 -7.35
CA GLY A 8 16.29 -7.83 -5.97
C GLY A 8 15.90 -6.70 -5.00
N LYS A 9 15.84 -5.46 -5.45
CA LYS A 9 15.37 -4.33 -4.66
C LYS A 9 13.96 -3.92 -5.09
N ILE A 10 13.11 -3.63 -4.11
CA ILE A 10 11.72 -3.18 -4.34
C ILE A 10 11.69 -1.65 -4.31
N TYR A 11 11.06 -1.08 -5.34
CA TYR A 11 10.86 0.35 -5.50
C TYR A 11 9.41 0.63 -5.85
N ARG A 12 8.96 1.82 -5.53
CA ARG A 12 7.69 2.35 -6.02
C ARG A 12 7.82 2.68 -7.51
N LEU A 13 6.81 2.32 -8.30
CA LEU A 13 6.73 2.71 -9.70
C LEU A 13 5.93 4.00 -9.85
N SER A 14 6.46 4.92 -10.62
CA SER A 14 5.78 6.14 -11.04
C SER A 14 5.75 6.21 -12.56
N ASP A 15 4.55 6.40 -13.12
CA ASP A 15 4.37 6.71 -14.53
C ASP A 15 4.43 8.23 -14.72
N THR A 16 5.34 8.67 -15.56
CA THR A 16 5.48 10.07 -15.95
C THR A 16 5.22 10.21 -17.46
N THR A 17 5.00 11.44 -17.92
CA THR A 17 4.88 11.74 -19.37
C THR A 17 6.12 11.33 -20.15
N GLU A 18 7.24 11.13 -19.47
CA GLU A 18 8.52 10.75 -20.06
C GLU A 18 8.81 9.25 -19.96
N GLY A 19 7.88 8.45 -19.43
CA GLY A 19 8.01 7.00 -19.25
C GLY A 19 8.01 6.55 -17.80
N LYS A 20 8.37 5.28 -17.56
CA LYS A 20 8.37 4.70 -16.22
C LYS A 20 9.61 5.11 -15.43
N SER A 21 9.41 5.44 -14.17
CA SER A 21 10.47 5.77 -13.23
C SER A 21 10.30 5.00 -11.93
N ILE A 22 11.39 4.55 -11.36
CA ILE A 22 11.41 4.06 -9.98
C ILE A 22 11.69 5.22 -9.03
N VAL A 23 10.98 5.22 -7.91
CA VAL A 23 11.02 6.28 -6.92
C VAL A 23 11.26 5.69 -5.54
N THR A 24 12.10 6.34 -4.74
CA THR A 24 12.29 6.01 -3.33
C THR A 24 12.62 7.27 -2.53
N HIS A 25 12.22 7.28 -1.26
CA HIS A 25 12.67 8.27 -0.27
C HIS A 25 13.91 7.80 0.50
N CYS A 26 14.26 6.52 0.41
CA CYS A 26 15.38 5.91 1.10
C CYS A 26 16.67 6.05 0.30
N ILE A 27 17.63 6.84 0.82
CA ILE A 27 18.92 7.07 0.17
C ILE A 27 19.75 5.79 0.02
N GLU A 28 19.58 4.83 0.93
CA GLU A 28 20.31 3.56 0.91
C GLU A 28 19.89 2.65 -0.25
N LYS A 29 18.71 2.89 -0.82
CA LYS A 29 18.24 2.19 -2.02
C LYS A 29 18.77 2.79 -3.31
N THR A 30 19.42 3.97 -3.26
CA THR A 30 19.89 4.69 -4.45
C THR A 30 21.26 4.22 -4.93
N ASP A 31 21.56 4.50 -6.18
CA ASP A 31 22.87 4.39 -6.81
C ASP A 31 23.17 5.68 -7.60
N VAL A 32 24.29 5.69 -8.32
CA VAL A 32 24.75 6.87 -9.08
C VAL A 32 23.80 7.31 -10.20
N GLU A 33 22.86 6.48 -10.60
CA GLU A 33 21.91 6.78 -11.65
C GLU A 33 20.65 7.51 -11.13
N PHE A 34 20.45 7.50 -9.79
CA PHE A 34 19.31 8.21 -9.19
C PHE A 34 19.56 9.73 -9.18
N LYS A 35 18.51 10.47 -9.53
CA LYS A 35 18.48 11.92 -9.43
C LYS A 35 17.59 12.33 -8.27
N ARG A 36 18.01 13.32 -7.52
CA ARG A 36 17.20 13.90 -6.44
C ARG A 36 16.19 14.88 -6.99
N HIS A 37 14.95 14.78 -6.50
CA HIS A 37 13.89 15.76 -6.79
C HIS A 37 13.07 15.98 -5.52
N TYR A 38 13.19 17.18 -4.93
CA TYR A 38 12.64 17.51 -3.60
C TYR A 38 13.04 16.50 -2.52
N SER A 39 12.07 15.77 -1.95
CA SER A 39 12.24 14.79 -0.87
C SER A 39 12.48 13.36 -1.37
N CYS A 40 12.46 13.11 -2.67
CA CYS A 40 12.62 11.76 -3.21
C CYS A 40 13.78 11.67 -4.21
N TYR A 41 14.15 10.43 -4.48
CA TYR A 41 15.12 10.05 -5.50
C TYR A 41 14.38 9.28 -6.59
N TYR A 42 14.66 9.57 -7.85
CA TYR A 42 14.06 8.88 -8.99
C TYR A 42 15.10 8.46 -10.02
N ARG A 43 14.81 7.39 -10.72
CA ARG A 43 15.59 6.91 -11.85
C ARG A 43 14.63 6.38 -12.93
N ARG A 44 14.86 6.74 -14.17
CA ARG A 44 14.17 6.10 -15.31
C ARG A 44 14.52 4.63 -15.38
N ILE A 45 13.57 3.82 -15.77
CA ILE A 45 13.75 2.39 -15.92
C ILE A 45 13.05 1.87 -17.17
N ASP A 46 13.73 0.98 -17.87
CA ASP A 46 13.11 0.23 -18.96
C ASP A 46 12.34 -0.98 -18.39
N VAL A 47 11.21 -1.29 -19.00
CA VAL A 47 10.36 -2.42 -18.56
C VAL A 47 11.12 -3.74 -18.59
N ILE A 48 12.11 -3.87 -19.48
CA ILE A 48 12.94 -5.07 -19.57
C ILE A 48 13.76 -5.35 -18.32
N ASP A 49 14.16 -4.30 -17.58
CA ASP A 49 14.95 -4.40 -16.35
C ASP A 49 14.11 -4.73 -15.11
N ILE A 50 12.79 -4.70 -15.26
CA ILE A 50 11.85 -5.04 -14.20
C ILE A 50 11.69 -6.55 -14.13
N ASN A 51 12.02 -7.16 -13.00
CA ASN A 51 11.81 -8.58 -12.77
C ASN A 51 10.36 -8.88 -12.38
N GLU A 52 9.78 -8.05 -11.50
CA GLU A 52 8.38 -8.12 -11.09
C GLU A 52 7.77 -6.72 -11.09
N TRP A 53 6.51 -6.66 -11.52
CA TRP A 53 5.68 -5.47 -11.44
C TRP A 53 4.31 -5.85 -10.91
N TYR A 54 3.90 -5.24 -9.83
CA TYR A 54 2.63 -5.54 -9.16
C TYR A 54 2.04 -4.34 -8.43
N ASP A 55 0.73 -4.35 -8.27
CA ASP A 55 0.05 -3.52 -7.28
C ASP A 55 -0.08 -4.29 -5.97
N LEU A 56 0.12 -3.60 -4.85
CA LEU A 56 -0.06 -4.13 -3.51
C LEU A 56 -1.24 -3.43 -2.84
N LYS A 57 -2.14 -4.25 -2.29
CA LYS A 57 -3.25 -3.83 -1.44
C LYS A 57 -3.18 -4.54 -0.09
N PHE A 58 -3.50 -3.80 0.95
CA PHE A 58 -3.60 -4.30 2.31
C PHE A 58 -5.06 -4.61 2.60
N VAL A 59 -5.38 -5.85 2.91
CA VAL A 59 -6.75 -6.31 3.16
C VAL A 59 -6.82 -6.91 4.55
N VAL A 60 -7.84 -6.55 5.31
CA VAL A 60 -8.02 -7.03 6.67
C VAL A 60 -9.43 -7.57 6.86
N GLU A 61 -9.55 -8.58 7.71
CA GLU A 61 -10.80 -9.10 8.19
C GLU A 61 -11.07 -8.48 9.57
N TYR A 62 -12.09 -7.65 9.64
CA TYR A 62 -12.44 -6.89 10.83
C TYR A 62 -13.94 -6.94 11.08
N ASN A 63 -14.32 -7.06 12.34
CA ASN A 63 -15.72 -7.04 12.76
C ASN A 63 -15.97 -5.79 13.59
N ASP A 64 -16.83 -4.90 13.10
CA ASP A 64 -17.31 -3.75 13.85
C ASP A 64 -18.66 -4.09 14.48
N LEU A 65 -18.83 -3.79 15.77
CA LEU A 65 -20.09 -4.02 16.50
C LEU A 65 -21.29 -3.29 15.88
N PHE A 66 -21.04 -2.23 15.12
CA PHE A 66 -22.07 -1.43 14.45
C PHE A 66 -22.33 -1.85 13.01
N LEU A 67 -21.43 -2.66 12.43
CA LEU A 67 -21.59 -3.33 11.16
C LEU A 67 -21.46 -4.82 11.45
N PRO A 68 -22.58 -5.50 11.78
CA PRO A 68 -22.58 -6.82 12.43
C PRO A 68 -22.01 -7.94 11.59
N GLU A 69 -21.70 -7.70 10.32
CA GLU A 69 -21.13 -8.68 9.43
C GLU A 69 -19.60 -8.55 9.41
N GLN A 70 -18.95 -9.69 9.60
CA GLN A 70 -17.53 -9.82 9.38
C GLN A 70 -17.21 -9.44 7.93
N GLN A 71 -16.39 -8.42 7.74
CA GLN A 71 -16.13 -7.88 6.41
C GLN A 71 -14.65 -7.89 6.09
N LEU A 72 -14.36 -8.08 4.82
CA LEU A 72 -13.03 -7.82 4.26
C LEU A 72 -12.95 -6.34 3.89
N TRP A 73 -11.99 -5.66 4.50
CA TRP A 73 -11.76 -4.24 4.30
C TRP A 73 -10.44 -4.03 3.59
N GLU A 74 -10.44 -3.17 2.58
CA GLU A 74 -9.20 -2.62 2.05
C GLU A 74 -8.72 -1.51 2.98
N ALA A 75 -7.54 -1.68 3.59
CA ALA A 75 -6.94 -0.66 4.41
C ALA A 75 -6.37 0.46 3.54
N CYS A 76 -6.66 1.70 3.93
CA CYS A 76 -6.10 2.90 3.33
C CYS A 76 -5.23 3.65 4.35
N PHE A 77 -4.53 4.69 3.87
CA PHE A 77 -3.64 5.48 4.70
C PHE A 77 -4.06 6.95 4.78
N ASP A 78 -5.27 7.26 4.31
CA ASP A 78 -5.89 8.59 4.45
C ASP A 78 -6.17 8.84 5.93
N ASN A 79 -5.32 9.66 6.54
CA ASN A 79 -5.40 9.89 7.98
C ASN A 79 -6.45 10.97 8.31
N PRO A 80 -7.56 10.63 8.98
CA PRO A 80 -8.57 11.60 9.38
C PRO A 80 -8.17 12.42 10.61
N ARG A 81 -7.06 12.08 11.29
CA ARG A 81 -6.53 12.82 12.43
C ARG A 81 -5.50 13.86 11.98
N LYS A 82 -5.25 14.85 12.84
CA LYS A 82 -4.15 15.81 12.65
C LYS A 82 -2.77 15.19 12.95
N GLU A 83 -2.73 14.19 13.81
CA GLU A 83 -1.52 13.49 14.23
C GLU A 83 -1.20 12.36 13.26
N PRO A 84 0.07 12.06 12.98
CA PRO A 84 0.46 10.93 12.15
C PRO A 84 -0.10 9.60 12.67
N LEU A 85 -0.37 8.66 11.77
CA LEU A 85 -0.70 7.29 12.14
C LEU A 85 0.52 6.61 12.78
N GLU A 86 0.29 5.86 13.85
CA GLU A 86 1.31 4.98 14.40
C GLU A 86 1.64 3.83 13.45
N THR A 87 2.78 3.19 13.65
CA THR A 87 3.28 2.16 12.73
C THR A 87 2.32 0.98 12.53
N ASN A 88 1.58 0.64 13.59
CA ASN A 88 0.62 -0.47 13.60
C ASN A 88 -0.84 -0.03 13.38
N GLU A 89 -1.08 1.24 13.06
CA GLU A 89 -2.42 1.75 12.76
C GLU A 89 -2.71 1.74 11.27
N ILE A 90 -3.94 1.41 10.93
CA ILE A 90 -4.50 1.46 9.58
C ILE A 90 -5.85 2.17 9.60
N VAL A 91 -6.31 2.59 8.43
CA VAL A 91 -7.60 3.25 8.26
C VAL A 91 -8.53 2.34 7.47
N LEU A 92 -9.72 2.13 7.99
CA LEU A 92 -10.82 1.49 7.25
C LEU A 92 -11.71 2.57 6.66
N SER A 93 -12.20 2.33 5.45
CA SER A 93 -13.09 3.26 4.74
C SER A 93 -14.42 2.59 4.45
N ALA A 94 -15.52 3.18 4.92
CA ALA A 94 -16.88 2.73 4.65
C ALA A 94 -17.63 3.76 3.80
N PHE A 95 -18.46 3.29 2.87
CA PHE A 95 -19.39 4.15 2.16
C PHE A 95 -20.59 4.51 3.06
N GLY A 96 -20.99 5.78 3.00
CA GLY A 96 -22.05 6.34 3.80
C GLY A 96 -21.58 6.97 5.11
N ALA A 97 -22.43 7.82 5.69
CA ALA A 97 -22.15 8.49 6.97
C ALA A 97 -22.40 7.52 8.12
N VAL A 98 -21.37 6.84 8.59
CA VAL A 98 -21.42 6.04 9.81
C VAL A 98 -21.28 6.98 11.01
N ARG A 99 -22.38 7.21 11.74
CA ARG A 99 -22.40 8.09 12.92
C ARG A 99 -22.16 7.32 14.23
N ASN A 100 -21.16 6.46 14.23
CA ASN A 100 -20.86 5.63 15.39
C ASN A 100 -19.55 6.07 16.06
N ALA A 101 -19.39 5.71 17.34
CA ALA A 101 -18.19 6.03 18.07
C ALA A 101 -16.94 5.48 17.36
N GLY A 102 -15.92 6.33 17.19
CA GLY A 102 -14.66 5.97 16.57
C GLY A 102 -14.63 6.10 15.04
N TRP A 103 -15.74 6.49 14.38
CA TRP A 103 -15.75 6.80 12.97
C TRP A 103 -15.65 8.31 12.73
N TYR A 104 -14.79 8.69 11.80
CA TYR A 104 -14.62 10.06 11.32
C TYR A 104 -15.42 10.20 10.03
N THR A 105 -16.37 11.12 9.98
CA THR A 105 -17.12 11.39 8.76
C THR A 105 -16.39 12.43 7.93
N ASN A 106 -15.93 12.04 6.75
CA ASN A 106 -15.33 12.93 5.78
C ASN A 106 -16.34 13.26 4.68
N GLY A 107 -17.17 14.29 4.93
CA GLY A 107 -18.23 14.65 4.00
C GLY A 107 -19.46 13.73 4.08
N ARG A 108 -20.20 13.64 2.96
CA ARG A 108 -21.50 12.93 2.94
C ARG A 108 -21.39 11.43 2.68
N ASP A 109 -20.27 10.99 2.07
CA ASP A 109 -20.25 9.70 1.38
C ASP A 109 -19.20 8.72 1.90
N VAL A 110 -18.26 9.14 2.74
CA VAL A 110 -17.19 8.27 3.26
C VAL A 110 -17.01 8.49 4.76
N SER A 111 -16.96 7.40 5.48
CA SER A 111 -16.57 7.36 6.89
C SER A 111 -15.27 6.58 7.05
N LEU A 112 -14.36 7.10 7.88
CA LEU A 112 -13.04 6.54 8.13
C LEU A 112 -12.94 6.10 9.58
N LYS A 113 -12.33 4.96 9.83
CA LYS A 113 -12.04 4.47 11.19
C LYS A 113 -10.58 4.07 11.29
N ILE A 114 -9.88 4.60 12.30
CA ILE A 114 -8.53 4.16 12.63
C ILE A 114 -8.64 2.97 13.57
N ILE A 115 -7.94 1.91 13.24
CA ILE A 115 -7.79 0.71 14.08
C ILE A 115 -6.33 0.30 14.13
N THR A 116 -5.98 -0.49 15.13
CA THR A 116 -4.67 -1.16 15.15
C THR A 116 -4.77 -2.49 14.39
N VAL A 117 -3.66 -2.89 13.78
CA VAL A 117 -3.58 -4.19 13.07
C VAL A 117 -3.95 -5.35 13.98
N ASN A 118 -3.64 -5.25 15.28
CA ASN A 118 -3.94 -6.31 16.26
C ASN A 118 -5.45 -6.47 16.56
N GLU A 119 -6.28 -5.50 16.19
CA GLU A 119 -7.75 -5.63 16.31
C GLU A 119 -8.34 -6.43 15.14
N CYS A 120 -7.56 -6.68 14.08
CA CYS A 120 -8.00 -7.46 12.94
C CYS A 120 -8.01 -8.96 13.27
N LEU A 121 -9.03 -9.68 12.80
CA LEU A 121 -9.11 -11.13 12.95
C LEU A 121 -8.09 -11.83 12.08
N ARG A 122 -7.93 -11.36 10.83
CA ARG A 122 -6.94 -11.82 9.86
C ARG A 122 -6.47 -10.66 9.00
N VAL A 123 -5.27 -10.79 8.46
CA VAL A 123 -4.67 -9.79 7.60
C VAL A 123 -4.08 -10.44 6.36
N TYR A 124 -4.20 -9.75 5.22
CA TYR A 124 -3.85 -10.29 3.92
C TYR A 124 -3.06 -9.25 3.10
N LEU A 125 -2.07 -9.71 2.36
CA LEU A 125 -1.43 -8.96 1.29
C LEU A 125 -2.01 -9.46 -0.04
N ARG A 126 -2.59 -8.53 -0.83
CA ARG A 126 -3.14 -8.82 -2.15
C ARG A 126 -2.26 -8.19 -3.20
N TYR A 127 -1.69 -9.02 -4.05
CA TYR A 127 -0.87 -8.65 -5.17
C TYR A 127 -1.66 -8.76 -6.46
N THR A 128 -1.56 -7.77 -7.33
CA THR A 128 -2.02 -7.84 -8.72
C THR A 128 -0.79 -7.70 -9.61
N TYR A 129 -0.30 -8.81 -10.13
CA TYR A 129 0.90 -8.86 -10.96
C TYR A 129 0.59 -8.50 -12.41
N TYR A 130 1.42 -7.64 -13.00
CA TYR A 130 1.47 -7.30 -14.42
C TYR A 130 2.69 -7.92 -15.09
N LYS A 131 3.77 -8.15 -14.32
CA LYS A 131 4.99 -8.83 -14.73
C LYS A 131 5.47 -9.72 -13.59
N LYS A 132 5.85 -10.96 -13.87
CA LYS A 132 6.34 -11.92 -12.86
C LYS A 132 7.49 -12.74 -13.43
N ASN A 133 8.57 -12.90 -12.66
CA ASN A 133 9.78 -13.63 -13.09
C ASN A 133 10.33 -13.17 -14.45
N GLY A 134 10.38 -11.87 -14.68
CA GLY A 134 10.88 -11.26 -15.90
C GLY A 134 9.95 -11.37 -17.12
N LYS A 135 8.76 -11.97 -17.00
CA LYS A 135 7.79 -12.14 -18.08
C LYS A 135 6.58 -11.25 -17.87
N GLU A 136 6.20 -10.49 -18.88
CA GLU A 136 4.93 -9.77 -18.92
C GLU A 136 3.77 -10.78 -19.00
N LEU A 137 2.69 -10.46 -18.28
CA LEU A 137 1.50 -11.28 -18.25
C LEU A 137 0.47 -10.72 -19.23
N GLU A 138 -0.16 -11.57 -20.04
CA GLU A 138 -1.21 -11.18 -20.98
C GLU A 138 -2.41 -10.55 -20.25
N CYS A 139 -2.71 -11.07 -19.05
CA CYS A 139 -3.71 -10.52 -18.15
C CYS A 139 -3.11 -10.42 -16.74
N PRO A 140 -3.49 -9.38 -15.94
CA PRO A 140 -3.08 -9.27 -14.57
C PRO A 140 -3.51 -10.48 -13.73
N VAL A 141 -2.62 -11.00 -12.90
CA VAL A 141 -2.90 -12.13 -12.00
C VAL A 141 -2.99 -11.65 -10.57
N CYS A 142 -4.13 -11.93 -9.92
CA CYS A 142 -4.35 -11.58 -8.52
C CYS A 142 -3.98 -12.76 -7.61
N GLU A 143 -3.13 -12.48 -6.63
CA GLU A 143 -2.77 -13.42 -5.56
C GLU A 143 -3.06 -12.76 -4.21
N THR A 144 -3.80 -13.45 -3.34
CA THR A 144 -4.07 -13.00 -1.98
C THR A 144 -3.44 -13.99 -1.02
N ARG A 145 -2.60 -13.49 -0.12
CA ARG A 145 -1.89 -14.29 0.87
C ARG A 145 -2.25 -13.80 2.27
N GLU A 146 -2.75 -14.70 3.11
CA GLU A 146 -2.86 -14.47 4.55
C GLU A 146 -1.44 -14.41 5.14
N VAL A 147 -1.19 -13.44 6.00
CA VAL A 147 0.11 -13.23 6.64
C VAL A 147 -0.06 -13.06 8.14
N SER A 148 1.02 -13.11 8.90
CA SER A 148 0.98 -12.73 10.31
C SER A 148 0.78 -11.23 10.49
N HIS A 149 0.29 -10.81 11.65
CA HIS A 149 0.16 -9.37 11.97
C HIS A 149 1.51 -8.65 11.90
N ASP A 150 2.59 -9.29 12.37
CA ASP A 150 3.94 -8.72 12.31
C ASP A 150 4.42 -8.53 10.87
N GLU A 151 4.25 -9.54 10.01
CA GLU A 151 4.58 -9.44 8.59
C GLU A 151 3.77 -8.35 7.90
N PHE A 152 2.49 -8.22 8.25
CA PHE A 152 1.63 -7.15 7.73
C PHE A 152 2.09 -5.76 8.17
N ILE A 153 2.48 -5.60 9.45
CA ILE A 153 3.03 -4.35 9.99
C ILE A 153 4.35 -4.00 9.28
N ASP A 154 5.22 -4.96 9.05
CA ASP A 154 6.48 -4.72 8.34
C ASP A 154 6.25 -4.30 6.89
N ALA A 155 5.26 -4.88 6.21
CA ALA A 155 4.86 -4.45 4.88
C ALA A 155 4.28 -3.02 4.88
N ILE A 156 3.52 -2.63 5.92
CA ILE A 156 3.03 -1.24 6.10
C ILE A 156 4.19 -0.27 6.30
N LYS A 157 5.18 -0.62 7.13
CA LYS A 157 6.38 0.21 7.36
C LYS A 157 7.09 0.48 6.04
N LEU A 158 7.38 -0.58 5.29
CA LEU A 158 8.03 -0.46 3.99
C LEU A 158 7.24 0.44 3.03
N HIS A 159 5.92 0.29 3.02
CA HIS A 159 5.02 1.10 2.21
C HIS A 159 5.06 2.58 2.62
N ARG A 160 5.09 2.88 3.93
CA ARG A 160 5.13 4.26 4.45
C ARG A 160 6.49 4.91 4.25
N GLU A 161 7.59 4.18 4.38
CA GLU A 161 8.95 4.69 4.12
C GLU A 161 9.11 5.19 2.67
N ASP A 162 8.38 4.61 1.73
CA ASP A 162 8.37 5.05 0.34
C ASP A 162 7.38 6.23 0.09
N TYR A 163 6.59 6.65 1.11
CA TYR A 163 5.59 7.72 1.01
C TYR A 163 5.99 9.02 1.72
N LEU A 164 6.85 8.94 2.72
CA LEU A 164 7.32 10.08 3.53
C LEU A 164 8.61 10.66 2.98
#